data_378fa916902b1b4c6633e49379693cd8
#
_entry.id   378fa916902b1b4c6633e49379693cd8
#
_cell.length_a   1.000
_cell.length_b   1.000
_cell.length_c   1.000
_cell.angle_alpha   90.00
_cell.angle_beta   90.00
_cell.angle_gamma   90.00
#
_symmetry.space_group_name_H-M   'P 1'
#
loop_
_entity.id
_entity.type
_entity.pdbx_description
1 polymer ?
#
loop_
_entity_poly.entity_id
_entity_poly.type
_entity_poly.pdbx_seq_one_letter_code
_entity_poly.pdbx_strand_id
1 'polypeptide(L)'
;MDFLSVISVVSGFLSAISATVGIAIAVRTSRAQEDLQREFQNAQAQLAKENLKLTMDAKMMDWGARVLHCMNEIELFIQMASEQPEVRRHRKAHLLCSLSELVDEGRWHMPNHMDPRNPEFGKDKGAAYAGYRTRALDALVYTYDRFKVFETTGRLAPDELVDRLHDSKRVFVSEVFTRIDPQRFLQLIEKQPELPSWMNLAKAA
;
A
#
# COMPACT_ATOMS: atom_id res chain seq x y z
N MET A 1 81.94 -1.32 11.17
CA MET A 1 80.53 -1.51 11.30
C MET A 1 80.30 -2.89 11.84
N ASP A 2 79.74 -2.99 13.03
CA ASP A 2 79.56 -4.28 13.67
C ASP A 2 78.40 -5.05 13.02
N PHE A 3 78.61 -6.32 12.76
CA PHE A 3 77.65 -7.23 12.12
C PHE A 3 76.27 -7.17 12.81
N LEU A 4 76.23 -6.98 14.09
CA LEU A 4 75.01 -6.83 14.89
C LEU A 4 74.25 -5.55 14.57
N SER A 5 74.88 -4.44 14.20
CA SER A 5 74.20 -3.20 13.82
C SER A 5 73.50 -3.30 12.47
N VAL A 6 74.06 -4.06 11.53
CA VAL A 6 73.52 -4.33 10.25
C VAL A 6 72.26 -5.20 10.39
N ILE A 7 72.28 -6.24 11.22
CA ILE A 7 71.12 -7.10 11.49
C ILE A 7 69.99 -6.31 12.13
N SER A 8 70.28 -5.43 13.06
CA SER A 8 69.27 -4.58 13.72
C SER A 8 68.56 -3.63 12.74
N VAL A 9 69.32 -3.00 11.84
CA VAL A 9 68.75 -2.12 10.82
C VAL A 9 67.84 -2.88 9.82
N VAL A 10 68.32 -4.06 9.37
CA VAL A 10 67.57 -4.90 8.43
C VAL A 10 66.25 -5.40 9.08
N SER A 11 66.30 -5.84 10.35
CA SER A 11 65.09 -6.28 11.06
C SER A 11 64.09 -5.14 11.30
N GLY A 12 64.59 -3.92 11.58
CA GLY A 12 63.75 -2.73 11.70
C GLY A 12 63.00 -2.37 10.37
N PHE A 13 63.73 -2.45 9.25
CA PHE A 13 63.15 -2.24 7.92
C PHE A 13 62.06 -3.27 7.57
N LEU A 14 62.35 -4.54 7.82
CA LEU A 14 61.35 -5.62 7.59
C LEU A 14 60.09 -5.45 8.45
N SER A 15 60.26 -5.07 9.70
CA SER A 15 59.15 -4.80 10.60
C SER A 15 58.30 -3.60 10.15
N ALA A 16 58.95 -2.52 9.70
CA ALA A 16 58.21 -1.35 9.17
C ALA A 16 57.44 -1.66 7.90
N ILE A 17 58.01 -2.45 6.96
CA ILE A 17 57.34 -2.88 5.75
C ILE A 17 56.11 -3.76 6.10
N SER A 18 56.28 -4.71 7.01
CA SER A 18 55.16 -5.57 7.45
C SER A 18 54.03 -4.79 8.09
N ALA A 19 54.32 -3.77 8.89
CA ALA A 19 53.36 -2.91 9.53
C ALA A 19 52.58 -2.08 8.48
N THR A 20 53.25 -1.51 7.49
CA THR A 20 52.59 -0.71 6.44
C THR A 20 51.72 -1.55 5.53
N VAL A 21 52.13 -2.76 5.16
CA VAL A 21 51.30 -3.70 4.40
C VAL A 21 50.09 -4.14 5.22
N GLY A 22 50.24 -4.43 6.51
CA GLY A 22 49.17 -4.79 7.41
C GLY A 22 48.09 -3.68 7.51
N ILE A 23 48.53 -2.43 7.65
CA ILE A 23 47.62 -1.26 7.70
C ILE A 23 46.89 -1.11 6.36
N ALA A 24 47.58 -1.23 5.23
CA ALA A 24 46.94 -1.11 3.91
C ALA A 24 45.85 -2.19 3.66
N ILE A 25 46.12 -3.43 4.07
CA ILE A 25 45.17 -4.53 4.01
C ILE A 25 43.99 -4.24 4.94
N ALA A 26 44.23 -3.82 6.19
CA ALA A 26 43.18 -3.52 7.14
C ALA A 26 42.23 -2.40 6.65
N VAL A 27 42.78 -1.31 6.10
CA VAL A 27 42.02 -0.21 5.54
C VAL A 27 41.18 -0.67 4.33
N ARG A 28 41.77 -1.50 3.45
CA ARG A 28 41.01 -2.03 2.27
C ARG A 28 39.90 -2.96 2.70
N THR A 29 40.14 -3.82 3.69
CA THR A 29 39.12 -4.74 4.22
C THR A 29 38.00 -3.98 4.93
N SER A 30 38.33 -2.95 5.72
CA SER A 30 37.36 -2.10 6.40
C SER A 30 36.45 -1.37 5.39
N ARG A 31 37.02 -0.81 4.34
CA ARG A 31 36.23 -0.16 3.28
C ARG A 31 35.29 -1.15 2.56
N ALA A 32 35.79 -2.33 2.20
CA ALA A 32 34.98 -3.37 1.58
C ALA A 32 33.84 -3.84 2.50
N GLN A 33 34.09 -3.93 3.82
CA GLN A 33 33.03 -4.23 4.80
C GLN A 33 32.00 -3.11 4.93
N GLU A 34 32.43 -1.85 4.92
CA GLU A 34 31.53 -0.70 4.94
C GLU A 34 30.63 -0.67 3.70
N ASP A 35 31.17 -0.91 2.51
CA ASP A 35 30.43 -0.94 1.27
C ASP A 35 29.39 -2.08 1.26
N LEU A 36 29.79 -3.29 1.67
CA LEU A 36 28.86 -4.42 1.83
C LEU A 36 27.77 -4.12 2.86
N GLN A 37 28.11 -3.48 3.96
CA GLN A 37 27.13 -3.12 4.99
C GLN A 37 26.13 -2.10 4.47
N ARG A 38 26.57 -1.11 3.67
CA ARG A 38 25.69 -0.13 3.02
C ARG A 38 24.77 -0.78 2.00
N GLU A 39 25.30 -1.67 1.16
CA GLU A 39 24.48 -2.42 0.20
C GLU A 39 23.41 -3.27 0.91
N PHE A 40 23.80 -3.96 1.99
CA PHE A 40 22.86 -4.74 2.79
C PHE A 40 21.76 -3.89 3.43
N GLN A 41 22.12 -2.73 4.02
CA GLN A 41 21.16 -1.79 4.59
C GLN A 41 20.20 -1.24 3.52
N ASN A 42 20.71 -0.90 2.33
CA ASN A 42 19.88 -0.44 1.22
C ASN A 42 18.90 -1.52 0.74
N ALA A 43 19.37 -2.76 0.62
CA ALA A 43 18.52 -3.89 0.26
C ALA A 43 17.44 -4.15 1.31
N GLN A 44 17.78 -4.11 2.61
CA GLN A 44 16.81 -4.23 3.69
C GLN A 44 15.76 -3.09 3.67
N ALA A 45 16.19 -1.85 3.44
CA ALA A 45 15.28 -0.71 3.35
C ALA A 45 14.33 -0.84 2.15
N GLN A 46 14.80 -1.36 1.04
CA GLN A 46 13.97 -1.62 -0.13
C GLN A 46 12.95 -2.73 0.14
N LEU A 47 13.36 -3.85 0.70
CA LEU A 47 12.46 -4.94 1.09
C LEU A 47 11.41 -4.47 2.10
N ALA A 48 11.79 -3.63 3.07
CA ALA A 48 10.85 -3.06 4.03
C ALA A 48 9.80 -2.18 3.36
N LYS A 49 10.18 -1.37 2.37
CA LYS A 49 9.25 -0.54 1.58
C LYS A 49 8.30 -1.40 0.74
N GLU A 50 8.80 -2.45 0.12
CA GLU A 50 7.99 -3.37 -0.68
C GLU A 50 6.98 -4.12 0.20
N ASN A 51 7.41 -4.63 1.36
CA ASN A 51 6.52 -5.29 2.33
C ASN A 51 5.45 -4.34 2.89
N LEU A 52 5.83 -3.09 3.19
CA LEU A 52 4.86 -2.09 3.63
C LEU A 52 3.82 -1.83 2.55
N LYS A 53 4.24 -1.70 1.30
CA LYS A 53 3.34 -1.49 0.17
C LYS A 53 2.39 -2.67 -0.02
N LEU A 54 2.89 -3.90 -0.02
CA LEU A 54 2.07 -5.11 -0.12
C LEU A 54 1.02 -5.17 1.01
N THR A 55 1.41 -4.79 2.22
CA THR A 55 0.49 -4.73 3.35
C THR A 55 -0.60 -3.68 3.15
N MET A 56 -0.25 -2.51 2.62
CA MET A 56 -1.22 -1.44 2.33
C MET A 56 -2.18 -1.86 1.21
N ASP A 57 -1.67 -2.47 0.14
CA ASP A 57 -2.47 -2.97 -0.97
C ASP A 57 -3.44 -4.07 -0.50
N ALA A 58 -2.99 -5.01 0.36
CA ALA A 58 -3.84 -6.04 0.94
C ALA A 58 -4.97 -5.45 1.80
N LYS A 59 -4.68 -4.42 2.62
CA LYS A 59 -5.72 -3.71 3.40
C LYS A 59 -6.71 -2.99 2.51
N MET A 60 -6.25 -2.36 1.44
CA MET A 60 -7.12 -1.72 0.45
C MET A 60 -8.03 -2.73 -0.26
N MET A 61 -7.52 -3.91 -0.60
CA MET A 61 -8.32 -5.00 -1.18
C MET A 61 -9.39 -5.48 -0.21
N ASP A 62 -9.07 -5.70 1.06
CA ASP A 62 -10.02 -6.09 2.09
C ASP A 62 -11.12 -5.05 2.27
N TRP A 63 -10.74 -3.77 2.41
CA TRP A 63 -11.69 -2.67 2.44
C TRP A 63 -12.58 -2.65 1.19
N GLY A 64 -11.99 -2.78 0.00
CA GLY A 64 -12.72 -2.83 -1.27
C GLY A 64 -13.72 -3.97 -1.34
N ALA A 65 -13.36 -5.15 -0.87
CA ALA A 65 -14.26 -6.31 -0.80
C ALA A 65 -15.45 -6.06 0.13
N ARG A 66 -15.22 -5.45 1.31
CA ARG A 66 -16.30 -5.07 2.25
C ARG A 66 -17.22 -4.01 1.67
N VAL A 67 -16.68 -3.04 0.94
CA VAL A 67 -17.49 -2.03 0.21
C VAL A 67 -18.39 -2.71 -0.80
N LEU A 68 -17.85 -3.58 -1.65
CA LEU A 68 -18.65 -4.30 -2.66
C LEU A 68 -19.70 -5.18 -2.02
N HIS A 69 -19.39 -5.84 -0.92
CA HIS A 69 -20.39 -6.62 -0.16
C HIS A 69 -21.52 -5.74 0.34
N CYS A 70 -21.22 -4.59 0.95
CA CYS A 70 -22.23 -3.63 1.41
C CYS A 70 -23.10 -3.09 0.26
N MET A 71 -22.48 -2.75 -0.88
CA MET A 71 -23.23 -2.28 -2.07
C MET A 71 -24.16 -3.38 -2.63
N ASN A 72 -23.71 -4.65 -2.63
CA ASN A 72 -24.56 -5.78 -3.03
C ASN A 72 -25.74 -5.97 -2.07
N GLU A 73 -25.51 -5.86 -0.76
CA GLU A 73 -26.57 -5.92 0.24
C GLU A 73 -27.60 -4.79 0.08
N ILE A 74 -27.18 -3.60 -0.32
CA ILE A 74 -28.06 -2.47 -0.63
C ILE A 74 -28.91 -2.78 -1.88
N GLU A 75 -28.33 -3.34 -2.93
CA GLU A 75 -29.07 -3.75 -4.13
C GLU A 75 -30.13 -4.80 -3.79
N LEU A 76 -29.76 -5.85 -3.03
CA LEU A 76 -30.70 -6.85 -2.55
C LEU A 76 -31.82 -6.24 -1.72
N PHE A 77 -31.48 -5.30 -0.83
CA PHE A 77 -32.49 -4.59 -0.02
C PHE A 77 -33.50 -3.84 -0.88
N ILE A 78 -33.06 -3.19 -1.96
CA ILE A 78 -33.92 -2.44 -2.86
C ILE A 78 -34.84 -3.37 -3.62
N GLN A 79 -34.37 -4.54 -4.05
CA GLN A 79 -35.15 -5.54 -4.81
C GLN A 79 -36.14 -6.32 -3.94
N MET A 80 -35.81 -6.52 -2.64
CA MET A 80 -36.65 -7.29 -1.71
C MET A 80 -37.70 -6.39 -1.04
N ALA A 81 -38.89 -6.31 -1.62
CA ALA A 81 -39.99 -5.48 -1.08
C ALA A 81 -40.81 -6.15 0.04
N SER A 82 -40.63 -7.45 0.31
CA SER A 82 -41.56 -8.28 1.09
C SER A 82 -41.27 -8.35 2.60
N GLU A 83 -40.31 -7.58 3.13
CA GLU A 83 -39.96 -7.61 4.55
C GLU A 83 -40.95 -6.80 5.40
N GLN A 84 -41.16 -7.22 6.67
CA GLN A 84 -41.93 -6.46 7.63
C GLN A 84 -41.33 -5.04 7.81
N PRO A 85 -42.18 -3.99 7.89
CA PRO A 85 -41.72 -2.59 7.88
C PRO A 85 -40.64 -2.26 8.95
N GLU A 86 -40.74 -2.85 10.14
CA GLU A 86 -39.77 -2.61 11.22
C GLU A 86 -38.44 -3.28 10.95
N VAL A 87 -38.45 -4.53 10.50
CA VAL A 87 -37.22 -5.27 10.12
C VAL A 87 -36.51 -4.55 8.99
N ARG A 88 -37.28 -4.12 7.99
CA ARG A 88 -36.78 -3.35 6.86
C ARG A 88 -36.14 -2.01 7.30
N ARG A 89 -36.76 -1.30 8.23
CA ARG A 89 -36.21 -0.05 8.78
C ARG A 89 -34.87 -0.28 9.49
N HIS A 90 -34.80 -1.30 10.34
CA HIS A 90 -33.55 -1.64 11.04
C HIS A 90 -32.43 -2.06 10.08
N ARG A 91 -32.76 -2.89 9.08
CA ARG A 91 -31.80 -3.31 8.06
C ARG A 91 -31.28 -2.12 7.26
N LYS A 92 -32.16 -1.20 6.86
CA LYS A 92 -31.77 0.05 6.17
C LYS A 92 -30.82 0.89 7.02
N ALA A 93 -31.14 1.08 8.30
CA ALA A 93 -30.29 1.85 9.21
C ALA A 93 -28.90 1.19 9.38
N HIS A 94 -28.86 -0.13 9.51
CA HIS A 94 -27.59 -0.88 9.59
C HIS A 94 -26.75 -0.70 8.33
N LEU A 95 -27.33 -0.86 7.13
CA LEU A 95 -26.61 -0.69 5.87
C LEU A 95 -26.10 0.74 5.68
N LEU A 96 -26.87 1.76 6.08
CA LEU A 96 -26.41 3.16 6.06
C LEU A 96 -25.25 3.39 7.03
N CYS A 97 -25.29 2.81 8.23
CA CYS A 97 -24.19 2.89 9.19
C CYS A 97 -22.93 2.23 8.63
N SER A 98 -23.04 0.99 8.16
CA SER A 98 -21.92 0.27 7.56
C SER A 98 -21.30 1.00 6.38
N LEU A 99 -22.14 1.57 5.49
CA LEU A 99 -21.62 2.34 4.34
C LEU A 99 -20.93 3.63 4.79
N SER A 100 -21.44 4.30 5.83
CA SER A 100 -20.78 5.48 6.41
C SER A 100 -19.41 5.15 7.00
N GLU A 101 -19.31 4.05 7.76
CA GLU A 101 -18.04 3.56 8.30
C GLU A 101 -17.03 3.25 7.19
N LEU A 102 -17.47 2.60 6.11
CA LEU A 102 -16.63 2.29 4.95
C LEU A 102 -16.18 3.54 4.20
N VAL A 103 -17.00 4.60 4.14
CA VAL A 103 -16.59 5.90 3.59
C VAL A 103 -15.50 6.54 4.44
N ASP A 104 -15.62 6.51 5.76
CA ASP A 104 -14.63 7.10 6.66
C ASP A 104 -13.32 6.30 6.66
N GLU A 105 -13.40 4.97 6.67
CA GLU A 105 -12.22 4.11 6.51
C GLU A 105 -11.53 4.33 5.16
N GLY A 106 -12.33 4.48 4.09
CA GLY A 106 -11.82 4.75 2.75
C GLY A 106 -10.94 5.99 2.65
N ARG A 107 -11.11 6.99 3.52
CA ARG A 107 -10.24 8.18 3.58
C ARG A 107 -8.81 7.85 4.00
N TRP A 108 -8.60 6.76 4.70
CA TRP A 108 -7.26 6.30 5.10
C TRP A 108 -6.53 5.64 3.92
N HIS A 109 -7.28 4.99 3.04
CA HIS A 109 -6.75 4.33 1.85
C HIS A 109 -6.67 5.26 0.64
N MET A 110 -7.63 6.17 0.55
CA MET A 110 -7.81 7.10 -0.56
C MET A 110 -8.00 8.54 -0.03
N PRO A 111 -6.91 9.17 0.47
CA PRO A 111 -6.99 10.52 0.98
C PRO A 111 -7.47 11.50 -0.08
N ASN A 112 -8.16 12.55 0.35
CA ASN A 112 -8.55 13.65 -0.52
C ASN A 112 -7.31 14.27 -1.17
N HIS A 113 -7.48 14.83 -2.34
CA HIS A 113 -6.42 15.54 -3.06
C HIS A 113 -6.74 17.03 -3.15
N MET A 114 -5.69 17.84 -3.12
CA MET A 114 -5.81 19.28 -3.34
C MET A 114 -5.66 19.57 -4.84
N ASP A 115 -6.57 20.36 -5.40
CA ASP A 115 -6.42 20.88 -6.77
C ASP A 115 -5.51 22.11 -6.73
N PRO A 116 -4.38 22.13 -7.45
CA PRO A 116 -3.50 23.29 -7.52
C PRO A 116 -4.21 24.56 -8.01
N ARG A 117 -5.29 24.41 -8.77
CA ARG A 117 -6.10 25.55 -9.29
C ARG A 117 -7.06 26.11 -8.25
N ASN A 118 -7.36 25.35 -7.20
CA ASN A 118 -8.22 25.77 -6.10
C ASN A 118 -7.68 25.24 -4.76
N PRO A 119 -6.52 25.74 -4.29
CA PRO A 119 -5.84 25.23 -3.12
C PRO A 119 -6.56 25.56 -1.81
N GLU A 120 -7.51 26.47 -1.84
CA GLU A 120 -8.29 26.86 -0.65
C GLU A 120 -9.53 25.99 -0.42
N PHE A 121 -9.89 25.13 -1.39
CA PHE A 121 -11.11 24.33 -1.28
C PHE A 121 -11.06 23.37 -0.08
N GLY A 122 -11.99 23.56 0.84
CA GLY A 122 -12.15 22.71 2.01
C GLY A 122 -11.05 22.84 3.08
N LYS A 123 -10.22 23.89 3.06
CA LYS A 123 -9.22 24.15 4.13
C LYS A 123 -9.84 24.44 5.48
N ASP A 124 -11.07 24.89 5.51
CA ASP A 124 -11.88 25.11 6.71
C ASP A 124 -12.30 23.79 7.39
N LYS A 125 -12.13 22.67 6.70
CA LYS A 125 -12.46 21.32 7.20
C LYS A 125 -11.24 20.69 7.87
N GLY A 126 -11.49 19.70 8.75
CA GLY A 126 -10.40 18.90 9.32
C GLY A 126 -9.58 18.22 8.22
N ALA A 127 -8.30 17.94 8.51
CA ALA A 127 -7.30 17.46 7.51
C ALA A 127 -7.78 16.29 6.65
N ALA A 128 -8.53 15.33 7.22
CA ALA A 128 -9.07 14.19 6.48
C ALA A 128 -10.19 14.55 5.49
N TYR A 129 -10.76 15.75 5.59
CA TYR A 129 -11.91 16.22 4.79
C TYR A 129 -11.54 17.38 3.86
N ALA A 130 -10.33 17.91 3.98
CA ALA A 130 -9.83 18.99 3.13
C ALA A 130 -9.63 18.50 1.68
N GLY A 131 -9.86 19.39 0.71
CA GLY A 131 -9.71 19.07 -0.71
C GLY A 131 -10.87 18.27 -1.31
N TYR A 132 -10.59 17.70 -2.48
CA TYR A 132 -11.54 16.91 -3.26
C TYR A 132 -11.42 15.43 -2.95
N ARG A 133 -12.53 14.75 -2.83
CA ARG A 133 -12.56 13.30 -2.68
C ARG A 133 -12.10 12.62 -3.97
N THR A 134 -11.58 11.41 -3.83
CA THR A 134 -11.33 10.53 -4.98
C THR A 134 -12.66 10.01 -5.56
N ARG A 135 -12.66 9.63 -6.82
CA ARG A 135 -13.87 9.11 -7.49
C ARG A 135 -14.43 7.87 -6.80
N ALA A 136 -13.58 7.02 -6.22
CA ALA A 136 -14.03 5.88 -5.44
C ALA A 136 -14.86 6.31 -4.22
N LEU A 137 -14.38 7.30 -3.46
CA LEU A 137 -15.13 7.83 -2.32
C LEU A 137 -16.38 8.59 -2.74
N ASP A 138 -16.35 9.29 -3.88
CA ASP A 138 -17.54 9.95 -4.42
C ASP A 138 -18.61 8.93 -4.82
N ALA A 139 -18.23 7.78 -5.39
CA ALA A 139 -19.17 6.69 -5.71
C ALA A 139 -19.83 6.13 -4.45
N LEU A 140 -19.08 5.97 -3.33
CA LEU A 140 -19.66 5.52 -2.07
C LEU A 140 -20.61 6.56 -1.46
N VAL A 141 -20.20 7.84 -1.43
CA VAL A 141 -21.03 8.92 -0.90
C VAL A 141 -22.29 9.08 -1.74
N TYR A 142 -22.18 8.98 -3.05
CA TYR A 142 -23.34 8.97 -3.95
C TYR A 142 -24.30 7.81 -3.61
N THR A 143 -23.77 6.60 -3.43
CA THR A 143 -24.55 5.42 -3.02
C THR A 143 -25.27 5.68 -1.69
N TYR A 144 -24.54 6.21 -0.69
CA TYR A 144 -25.11 6.58 0.62
C TYR A 144 -26.27 7.57 0.49
N ASP A 145 -26.06 8.66 -0.23
CA ASP A 145 -27.06 9.72 -0.38
C ASP A 145 -28.32 9.22 -1.11
N ARG A 146 -28.17 8.40 -2.15
CA ARG A 146 -29.29 7.82 -2.89
C ARG A 146 -30.05 6.79 -2.06
N PHE A 147 -29.34 5.92 -1.37
CA PHE A 147 -29.97 4.92 -0.51
C PHE A 147 -30.67 5.53 0.70
N LYS A 148 -30.10 6.60 1.28
CA LYS A 148 -30.69 7.34 2.40
C LYS A 148 -32.10 7.86 2.05
N VAL A 149 -32.26 8.46 0.88
CA VAL A 149 -33.53 9.04 0.44
C VAL A 149 -34.47 8.03 -0.25
N PHE A 150 -33.99 6.82 -0.50
CA PHE A 150 -34.84 5.75 -1.02
C PHE A 150 -36.03 5.49 -0.08
N GLU A 151 -37.22 5.25 -0.62
CA GLU A 151 -38.49 5.08 0.09
C GLU A 151 -39.09 6.36 0.67
N THR A 152 -38.33 7.42 0.94
CA THR A 152 -38.86 8.66 1.51
C THR A 152 -39.35 9.63 0.45
N THR A 153 -38.76 9.61 -0.74
CA THR A 153 -39.06 10.62 -1.77
C THR A 153 -39.92 10.09 -2.93
N GLY A 154 -39.99 8.77 -3.12
CA GLY A 154 -40.69 8.15 -4.26
C GLY A 154 -40.22 8.62 -5.65
N ARG A 155 -39.02 9.29 -5.70
CA ARG A 155 -38.54 9.96 -6.91
C ARG A 155 -37.85 9.03 -7.91
N LEU A 156 -37.42 7.88 -7.47
CA LEU A 156 -36.72 6.90 -8.33
C LEU A 156 -37.44 5.56 -8.22
N ALA A 157 -37.68 4.94 -9.38
CA ALA A 157 -38.07 3.54 -9.41
C ALA A 157 -36.97 2.65 -8.86
N PRO A 158 -37.26 1.51 -8.18
CA PRO A 158 -36.25 0.60 -7.66
C PRO A 158 -35.23 0.19 -8.73
N ASP A 159 -35.67 -0.16 -9.93
CA ASP A 159 -34.78 -0.58 -11.03
C ASP A 159 -33.81 0.54 -11.45
N GLU A 160 -34.30 1.77 -11.59
CA GLU A 160 -33.46 2.92 -11.92
C GLU A 160 -32.39 3.17 -10.84
N LEU A 161 -32.75 2.99 -9.57
CA LEU A 161 -31.77 3.13 -8.47
C LEU A 161 -30.71 2.02 -8.54
N VAL A 162 -31.11 0.78 -8.79
CA VAL A 162 -30.19 -0.35 -8.94
C VAL A 162 -29.22 -0.11 -10.10
N ASP A 163 -29.69 0.35 -11.25
CA ASP A 163 -28.82 0.68 -12.39
C ASP A 163 -27.77 1.75 -12.03
N ARG A 164 -28.19 2.80 -11.33
CA ARG A 164 -27.26 3.85 -10.86
C ARG A 164 -26.26 3.34 -9.84
N LEU A 165 -26.65 2.39 -8.98
CA LEU A 165 -25.74 1.75 -8.03
C LEU A 165 -24.71 0.85 -8.75
N HIS A 166 -25.13 0.15 -9.81
CA HIS A 166 -24.23 -0.61 -10.68
C HIS A 166 -23.17 0.28 -11.32
N ASP A 167 -23.55 1.46 -11.83
CA ASP A 167 -22.60 2.40 -12.39
C ASP A 167 -21.60 2.92 -11.32
N SER A 168 -22.11 3.25 -10.14
CA SER A 168 -21.27 3.64 -9.00
C SER A 168 -20.28 2.53 -8.61
N LYS A 169 -20.72 1.27 -8.61
CA LYS A 169 -19.90 0.11 -8.33
C LYS A 169 -18.79 -0.06 -9.38
N ARG A 170 -19.09 0.12 -10.67
CA ARG A 170 -18.09 0.08 -11.76
C ARG A 170 -17.02 1.16 -11.58
N VAL A 171 -17.43 2.39 -11.26
CA VAL A 171 -16.48 3.48 -10.98
C VAL A 171 -15.60 3.12 -9.79
N PHE A 172 -16.20 2.66 -8.69
CA PHE A 172 -15.47 2.24 -7.50
C PHE A 172 -14.42 1.16 -7.79
N VAL A 173 -14.82 0.08 -8.46
CA VAL A 173 -13.93 -1.04 -8.80
C VAL A 173 -12.78 -0.56 -9.68
N SER A 174 -13.07 0.26 -10.70
CA SER A 174 -12.03 0.78 -11.60
C SER A 174 -10.99 1.63 -10.87
N GLU A 175 -11.43 2.49 -9.95
CA GLU A 175 -10.53 3.35 -9.19
C GLU A 175 -9.67 2.55 -8.20
N VAL A 176 -10.26 1.56 -7.51
CA VAL A 176 -9.52 0.66 -6.60
C VAL A 176 -8.51 -0.17 -7.40
N PHE A 177 -8.93 -0.75 -8.52
CA PHE A 177 -8.08 -1.55 -9.40
C PHE A 177 -6.86 -0.75 -9.90
N THR A 178 -7.06 0.50 -10.31
CA THR A 178 -5.98 1.38 -10.77
C THR A 178 -4.95 1.64 -9.67
N ARG A 179 -5.36 1.66 -8.41
CA ARG A 179 -4.47 1.90 -7.26
C ARG A 179 -3.66 0.68 -6.84
N ILE A 180 -4.27 -0.49 -6.85
CA ILE A 180 -3.63 -1.75 -6.45
C ILE A 180 -2.68 -2.24 -7.54
N ASP A 181 -2.98 -1.98 -8.83
CA ASP A 181 -2.24 -2.44 -10.00
C ASP A 181 -1.85 -3.93 -9.94
N PRO A 182 -2.79 -4.85 -10.21
CA PRO A 182 -2.56 -6.29 -10.12
C PRO A 182 -1.41 -6.80 -11.01
N GLN A 183 -1.11 -6.13 -12.13
CA GLN A 183 0.01 -6.48 -13.01
C GLN A 183 1.36 -6.29 -12.30
N ARG A 184 1.42 -5.36 -11.34
CA ARG A 184 2.61 -5.13 -10.54
C ARG A 184 2.91 -6.32 -9.62
N PHE A 185 1.90 -7.00 -9.09
CA PHE A 185 2.08 -8.24 -8.34
C PHE A 185 2.69 -9.34 -9.19
N LEU A 186 2.23 -9.49 -10.43
CA LEU A 186 2.80 -10.47 -11.37
C LEU A 186 4.27 -10.13 -11.68
N GLN A 187 4.59 -8.87 -11.93
CA GLN A 187 5.97 -8.44 -12.18
C GLN A 187 6.90 -8.64 -10.98
N LEU A 188 6.39 -8.51 -9.75
CA LEU A 188 7.17 -8.79 -8.54
C LEU A 188 7.44 -10.29 -8.38
N ILE A 189 6.48 -11.15 -8.75
CA ILE A 189 6.64 -12.61 -8.74
C ILE A 189 7.62 -13.06 -9.84
N GLU A 190 7.54 -12.47 -11.02
CA GLU A 190 8.42 -12.77 -12.15
C GLU A 190 9.86 -12.27 -11.95
N LYS A 191 10.04 -11.17 -11.20
CA LYS A 191 11.34 -10.61 -10.81
C LYS A 191 11.91 -11.26 -9.55
N GLN A 192 11.52 -12.49 -9.19
CA GLN A 192 12.28 -13.19 -8.16
C GLN A 192 13.75 -13.21 -8.59
N PRO A 193 14.67 -12.64 -7.79
CA PRO A 193 16.09 -12.68 -8.11
C PRO A 193 16.46 -14.14 -8.31
N GLU A 194 17.13 -14.44 -9.43
CA GLU A 194 17.71 -15.77 -9.63
C GLU A 194 18.46 -16.12 -8.33
N LEU A 195 18.06 -17.25 -7.75
CA LEU A 195 18.68 -17.73 -6.53
C LEU A 195 20.19 -17.71 -6.73
N PRO A 196 20.97 -17.12 -5.80
CA PRO A 196 22.42 -17.08 -5.94
C PRO A 196 22.97 -18.45 -6.33
N SER A 197 23.89 -18.50 -7.25
CA SER A 197 24.41 -19.75 -7.85
C SER A 197 24.87 -20.78 -6.83
N TRP A 198 25.25 -20.35 -5.61
CA TRP A 198 25.61 -21.23 -4.51
C TRP A 198 24.42 -22.02 -3.91
N MET A 199 23.16 -21.53 -4.07
CA MET A 199 21.97 -22.30 -3.64
C MET A 199 21.64 -23.45 -4.60
N ASN A 200 22.11 -23.41 -5.83
CA ASN A 200 21.93 -24.49 -6.82
C ASN A 200 22.87 -25.69 -6.56
N LEU A 201 23.94 -25.51 -5.78
CA LEU A 201 24.85 -26.59 -5.40
C LEU A 201 24.26 -27.61 -4.40
N ALA A 202 23.22 -27.20 -3.63
CA ALA A 202 22.54 -28.10 -2.68
C ALA A 202 21.56 -29.09 -3.35
N LYS A 203 21.26 -28.93 -4.64
CA LYS A 203 20.40 -29.88 -5.42
C LYS A 203 21.19 -30.93 -6.19
N ALA A 204 22.51 -30.85 -6.20
CA ALA A 204 23.41 -31.74 -6.95
C ALA A 204 24.17 -32.73 -6.07
N ALA A 205 23.90 -32.77 -4.78
CA ALA A 205 24.38 -33.76 -3.81
C ALA A 205 23.22 -34.63 -3.29
#